data_f125f333965e3ff27bf217c75d302733
#
_entry.id   f125f333965e3ff27bf217c75d302733
#
_cell.length_a   1.000
_cell.length_b   1.000
_cell.length_c   1.000
_cell.angle_alpha   90.00
_cell.angle_beta   90.00
_cell.angle_gamma   90.00
#
_symmetry.space_group_name_H-M   'P 1'
#
loop_
_entity.id
_entity.type
_entity.pdbx_description
1 polymer ?
#
loop_
_entity_poly.entity_id
_entity_poly.type
_entity_poly.pdbx_seq_one_letter_code
_entity_poly.pdbx_strand_id
1 'polypeptide(L)'
;MSFGKGHHLHLIDGSAFIFRAYHALPPLTRKSDGLPIGAVSGFCNMLQRYIEGNTGANAPTHIAVIFDKGSHTFRNDIYDKYKANREAMPEDLRPQMPLTRLATAAFNIACEEMVGYEADDIIATLALQARSLGGKCTIISSDKDLMQLVGDGVEMFDAMKNKTIDRDGVFEKFGVFPEKVIDVQALAGDSTDNVPGAPGIGVKTAALLINEFGDLETLLERAGEIKQPKRREALIDFAEQIKLSKRLVELDIS
;
A
#
# COMPACT_ATOMS: atom_id res chain seq x y z
N MET A 1 -15.49 -22.57 10.50
CA MET A 1 -14.91 -21.96 11.73
C MET A 1 -14.79 -20.49 11.47
N SER A 2 -15.16 -19.63 12.40
CA SER A 2 -14.98 -18.17 12.27
C SER A 2 -13.49 -17.83 12.45
N PHE A 3 -13.00 -16.80 11.73
CA PHE A 3 -11.64 -16.29 11.90
C PHE A 3 -11.47 -15.74 13.33
N GLY A 4 -10.27 -15.88 13.93
CA GLY A 4 -10.00 -15.42 15.29
C GLY A 4 -8.63 -15.86 15.82
N LYS A 5 -8.50 -15.93 17.14
CA LYS A 5 -7.24 -16.29 17.81
C LYS A 5 -6.67 -17.62 17.28
N GLY A 6 -5.39 -17.61 16.94
CA GLY A 6 -4.67 -18.74 16.35
C GLY A 6 -4.76 -18.80 14.82
N HIS A 7 -5.56 -17.93 14.17
CA HIS A 7 -5.55 -17.79 12.72
C HIS A 7 -4.53 -16.74 12.28
N HIS A 8 -3.97 -16.96 11.09
CA HIS A 8 -3.03 -16.06 10.44
C HIS A 8 -3.46 -15.82 9.00
N LEU A 9 -3.84 -14.59 8.69
CA LEU A 9 -4.24 -14.13 7.37
C LEU A 9 -3.02 -13.59 6.63
N HIS A 10 -2.78 -14.06 5.41
CA HIS A 10 -1.84 -13.44 4.50
C HIS A 10 -2.59 -12.71 3.38
N LEU A 11 -2.33 -11.41 3.24
CA LEU A 11 -2.90 -10.56 2.19
C LEU A 11 -1.82 -10.22 1.19
N ILE A 12 -1.97 -10.68 -0.04
CA ILE A 12 -1.01 -10.42 -1.13
C ILE A 12 -1.54 -9.25 -1.94
N ASP A 13 -0.72 -8.21 -2.08
CA ASP A 13 -0.93 -7.12 -3.02
C ASP A 13 -0.73 -7.64 -4.45
N GLY A 14 -1.85 -7.95 -5.11
CA GLY A 14 -1.87 -8.53 -6.44
C GLY A 14 -1.35 -7.58 -7.51
N SER A 15 -1.61 -6.28 -7.35
CA SER A 15 -1.13 -5.26 -8.28
C SER A 15 0.39 -5.16 -8.25
N ALA A 16 1.00 -5.15 -7.08
CA ALA A 16 2.45 -5.16 -6.93
C ALA A 16 3.09 -6.41 -7.58
N PHE A 17 2.47 -7.58 -7.41
CA PHE A 17 2.94 -8.84 -8.02
C PHE A 17 2.87 -8.79 -9.55
N ILE A 18 1.76 -8.30 -10.11
CA ILE A 18 1.57 -8.20 -11.56
C ILE A 18 2.58 -7.25 -12.20
N PHE A 19 2.67 -6.01 -11.72
CA PHE A 19 3.60 -5.02 -12.29
C PHE A 19 5.04 -5.48 -12.19
N ARG A 20 5.40 -6.11 -11.09
CA ARG A 20 6.73 -6.68 -10.96
C ARG A 20 6.99 -7.80 -11.94
N ALA A 21 6.07 -8.73 -12.10
CA ALA A 21 6.19 -9.83 -13.06
C ALA A 21 6.35 -9.28 -14.49
N TYR A 22 5.58 -8.26 -14.82
CA TYR A 22 5.63 -7.59 -16.11
C TYR A 22 7.02 -6.98 -16.41
N HIS A 23 7.61 -6.27 -15.46
CA HIS A 23 8.91 -5.62 -15.64
C HIS A 23 10.11 -6.55 -15.48
N ALA A 24 9.95 -7.70 -14.83
CA ALA A 24 11.05 -8.62 -14.57
C ALA A 24 11.29 -9.65 -15.69
N LEU A 25 10.28 -9.90 -16.50
CA LEU A 25 10.36 -10.95 -17.54
C LEU A 25 10.39 -10.34 -18.95
N PRO A 26 11.10 -10.99 -19.87
CA PRO A 26 10.99 -10.62 -21.28
C PRO A 26 9.56 -10.88 -21.79
N PRO A 27 9.13 -10.20 -22.86
CA PRO A 27 7.82 -10.44 -23.44
C PRO A 27 7.64 -11.92 -23.81
N LEU A 28 6.62 -12.54 -23.24
CA LEU A 28 6.20 -13.90 -23.55
C LEU A 28 4.81 -13.88 -24.17
N THR A 29 4.63 -14.67 -25.22
CA THR A 29 3.35 -14.83 -25.90
C THR A 29 2.91 -16.29 -25.94
N ARG A 30 1.61 -16.51 -25.83
CA ARG A 30 1.01 -17.83 -25.98
C ARG A 30 1.05 -18.26 -27.45
N LYS A 31 1.63 -19.43 -27.72
CA LYS A 31 1.85 -19.90 -29.10
C LYS A 31 0.57 -20.10 -29.91
N SER A 32 -0.55 -20.43 -29.25
CA SER A 32 -1.82 -20.76 -29.92
C SER A 32 -2.51 -19.56 -30.55
N ASP A 33 -2.34 -18.35 -29.98
CA ASP A 33 -3.12 -17.17 -30.36
C ASP A 33 -2.33 -15.85 -30.26
N GLY A 34 -1.06 -15.91 -29.85
CA GLY A 34 -0.22 -14.72 -29.73
C GLY A 34 -0.53 -13.83 -28.53
N LEU A 35 -1.39 -14.28 -27.60
CA LEU A 35 -1.73 -13.49 -26.41
C LEU A 35 -0.50 -13.24 -25.53
N PRO A 36 -0.24 -11.98 -25.12
CA PRO A 36 0.79 -11.70 -24.11
C PRO A 36 0.47 -12.40 -22.78
N ILE A 37 1.44 -13.13 -22.23
CA ILE A 37 1.27 -13.91 -20.99
C ILE A 37 2.44 -13.75 -20.02
N GLY A 38 3.40 -12.87 -20.29
CA GLY A 38 4.60 -12.70 -19.45
C GLY A 38 4.27 -12.32 -18.02
N ALA A 39 3.39 -11.33 -17.83
CA ALA A 39 2.97 -10.89 -16.50
C ALA A 39 2.19 -11.99 -15.73
N VAL A 40 1.27 -12.68 -16.42
CA VAL A 40 0.52 -13.81 -15.81
C VAL A 40 1.44 -14.93 -15.40
N SER A 41 2.37 -15.33 -16.30
CA SER A 41 3.33 -16.39 -15.99
C SER A 41 4.22 -16.03 -14.79
N GLY A 42 4.72 -14.80 -14.74
CA GLY A 42 5.51 -14.32 -13.63
C GLY A 42 4.72 -14.23 -12.33
N PHE A 43 3.48 -13.74 -12.41
CA PHE A 43 2.56 -13.71 -11.28
C PHE A 43 2.31 -15.12 -10.70
N CYS A 44 2.00 -16.09 -11.56
CA CYS A 44 1.81 -17.50 -11.14
C CYS A 44 3.07 -18.06 -10.46
N ASN A 45 4.25 -17.82 -11.04
CA ASN A 45 5.51 -18.27 -10.47
C ASN A 45 5.80 -17.64 -9.11
N MET A 46 5.51 -16.34 -8.94
CA MET A 46 5.68 -15.66 -7.66
C MET A 46 4.70 -16.20 -6.61
N LEU A 47 3.44 -16.39 -6.98
CA LEU A 47 2.41 -16.92 -6.10
C LEU A 47 2.73 -18.36 -5.68
N GLN A 48 3.13 -19.21 -6.60
CA GLN A 48 3.54 -20.59 -6.31
C GLN A 48 4.72 -20.62 -5.34
N ARG A 49 5.79 -19.87 -5.61
CA ARG A 49 6.96 -19.78 -4.72
C ARG A 49 6.58 -19.29 -3.33
N TYR A 50 5.68 -18.32 -3.26
CA TYR A 50 5.21 -17.79 -1.98
C TYR A 50 4.48 -18.88 -1.17
N ILE A 51 3.58 -19.63 -1.80
CA ILE A 51 2.85 -20.74 -1.16
C ILE A 51 3.81 -21.84 -0.70
N GLU A 52 4.71 -22.28 -1.58
CA GLU A 52 5.68 -23.33 -1.28
C GLU A 52 6.68 -22.95 -0.18
N GLY A 53 7.03 -21.65 -0.09
CA GLY A 53 7.94 -21.13 0.91
C GLY A 53 7.32 -20.91 2.29
N ASN A 54 5.99 -20.82 2.37
CA ASN A 54 5.27 -20.55 3.62
C ASN A 54 4.54 -21.79 4.13
N THR A 55 5.31 -22.75 4.63
CA THR A 55 4.82 -24.02 5.16
C THR A 55 5.21 -24.21 6.64
N GLY A 56 4.60 -25.18 7.32
CA GLY A 56 4.92 -25.50 8.72
C GLY A 56 4.27 -24.53 9.71
N ALA A 57 4.97 -24.19 10.79
CA ALA A 57 4.41 -23.43 11.91
C ALA A 57 4.05 -21.97 11.56
N ASN A 58 4.68 -21.41 10.53
CA ASN A 58 4.44 -20.06 10.06
C ASN A 58 3.52 -20.00 8.82
N ALA A 59 2.96 -21.13 8.40
CA ALA A 59 2.03 -21.17 7.28
C ALA A 59 0.79 -20.32 7.59
N PRO A 60 0.27 -19.57 6.60
CA PRO A 60 -1.01 -18.89 6.77
C PRO A 60 -2.14 -19.93 6.93
N THR A 61 -3.11 -19.61 7.77
CA THR A 61 -4.36 -20.37 7.83
C THR A 61 -5.35 -19.90 6.76
N HIS A 62 -5.18 -18.65 6.33
CA HIS A 62 -5.99 -18.00 5.30
C HIS A 62 -5.08 -17.15 4.42
N ILE A 63 -5.35 -17.16 3.12
CA ILE A 63 -4.61 -16.37 2.14
C ILE A 63 -5.60 -15.74 1.15
N ALA A 64 -5.37 -14.50 0.79
CA ALA A 64 -6.11 -13.79 -0.25
C ALA A 64 -5.17 -12.93 -1.09
N VAL A 65 -5.50 -12.78 -2.37
CA VAL A 65 -4.86 -11.81 -3.26
C VAL A 65 -5.85 -10.68 -3.50
N ILE A 66 -5.39 -9.46 -3.29
CA ILE A 66 -6.20 -8.25 -3.39
C ILE A 66 -5.78 -7.49 -4.65
N PHE A 67 -6.77 -7.04 -5.43
CA PHE A 67 -6.53 -6.34 -6.68
C PHE A 67 -7.28 -5.01 -6.72
N ASP A 68 -6.73 -4.07 -7.50
CA ASP A 68 -7.46 -2.89 -7.92
C ASP A 68 -8.53 -3.28 -8.95
N LYS A 69 -9.77 -2.76 -8.76
CA LYS A 69 -10.89 -2.98 -9.69
C LYS A 69 -10.90 -2.01 -10.86
N GLY A 70 -10.32 -0.87 -10.68
CA GLY A 70 -10.31 0.19 -11.69
C GLY A 70 -9.29 1.27 -11.36
N SER A 71 -9.28 2.33 -12.16
CA SER A 71 -8.38 3.47 -11.98
C SER A 71 -9.01 4.66 -11.27
N HIS A 72 -10.34 4.68 -11.13
CA HIS A 72 -11.09 5.73 -10.46
C HIS A 72 -11.56 5.26 -9.09
N THR A 73 -11.21 6.01 -8.07
CA THR A 73 -11.55 5.73 -6.67
C THR A 73 -12.11 6.99 -6.00
N PHE A 74 -12.64 6.87 -4.78
CA PHE A 74 -13.13 8.01 -4.01
C PHE A 74 -12.07 9.12 -3.84
N ARG A 75 -10.78 8.80 -3.94
CA ARG A 75 -9.70 9.79 -3.88
C ARG A 75 -9.71 10.73 -5.09
N ASN A 76 -10.13 10.25 -6.27
CA ASN A 76 -10.29 11.10 -7.44
C ASN A 76 -11.49 12.06 -7.29
N ASP A 77 -12.52 11.68 -6.52
CA ASP A 77 -13.63 12.57 -6.19
C ASP A 77 -13.21 13.66 -5.19
N ILE A 78 -12.24 13.37 -4.33
CA ILE A 78 -11.64 14.33 -3.39
C ILE A 78 -10.66 15.27 -4.10
N TYR A 79 -9.86 14.72 -5.03
CA TYR A 79 -8.81 15.45 -5.74
C TYR A 79 -8.62 14.87 -7.15
N ASP A 80 -9.07 15.61 -8.14
CA ASP A 80 -9.09 15.21 -9.56
C ASP A 80 -7.70 14.90 -10.13
N LYS A 81 -6.64 15.46 -9.52
CA LYS A 81 -5.24 15.22 -9.93
C LYS A 81 -4.60 14.01 -9.26
N TYR A 82 -5.31 13.31 -8.36
CA TYR A 82 -4.77 12.11 -7.72
C TYR A 82 -4.41 11.06 -8.78
N LYS A 83 -3.17 10.59 -8.75
CA LYS A 83 -2.59 9.63 -9.72
C LYS A 83 -2.67 10.07 -11.22
N ALA A 84 -2.99 11.34 -11.50
CA ALA A 84 -3.13 11.84 -12.88
C ALA A 84 -1.81 11.86 -13.66
N ASN A 85 -0.68 11.81 -12.98
CA ASN A 85 0.66 11.74 -13.57
C ASN A 85 1.13 10.29 -13.89
N ARG A 86 0.33 9.27 -13.52
CA ARG A 86 0.67 7.88 -13.84
C ARG A 86 0.51 7.62 -15.34
N GLU A 87 1.46 6.91 -15.91
CA GLU A 87 1.37 6.45 -17.29
C GLU A 87 0.20 5.48 -17.49
N ALA A 88 -0.36 5.48 -18.70
CA ALA A 88 -1.39 4.52 -19.05
C ALA A 88 -0.84 3.09 -18.98
N MET A 89 -1.69 2.15 -18.54
CA MET A 89 -1.32 0.73 -18.52
C MET A 89 -0.87 0.28 -19.92
N PRO A 90 0.28 -0.40 -20.03
CA PRO A 90 0.76 -0.95 -21.31
C PRO A 90 -0.30 -1.81 -22.00
N GLU A 91 -0.39 -1.67 -23.33
CA GLU A 91 -1.42 -2.36 -24.12
C GLU A 91 -1.33 -3.89 -24.02
N ASP A 92 -0.12 -4.42 -23.94
CA ASP A 92 0.14 -5.86 -23.80
C ASP A 92 -0.06 -6.38 -22.35
N LEU A 93 -0.06 -5.50 -21.34
CA LEU A 93 -0.40 -5.87 -19.98
C LEU A 93 -1.92 -5.94 -19.76
N ARG A 94 -2.67 -5.05 -20.40
CA ARG A 94 -4.13 -4.95 -20.20
C ARG A 94 -4.89 -6.28 -20.34
N PRO A 95 -4.68 -7.11 -21.41
CA PRO A 95 -5.36 -8.40 -21.56
C PRO A 95 -4.92 -9.44 -20.51
N GLN A 96 -3.81 -9.23 -19.84
CA GLN A 96 -3.29 -10.14 -18.81
C GLN A 96 -3.94 -9.92 -17.44
N MET A 97 -4.49 -8.72 -17.18
CA MET A 97 -5.09 -8.40 -15.88
C MET A 97 -6.24 -9.36 -15.48
N PRO A 98 -7.23 -9.67 -16.33
CA PRO A 98 -8.25 -10.66 -15.98
C PRO A 98 -7.69 -12.06 -15.75
N LEU A 99 -6.62 -12.42 -16.47
CA LEU A 99 -6.02 -13.75 -16.36
C LEU A 99 -5.35 -13.98 -14.99
N THR A 100 -4.86 -12.93 -14.33
CA THR A 100 -4.28 -13.07 -12.98
C THR A 100 -5.35 -13.40 -11.94
N ARG A 101 -6.59 -12.89 -12.10
CA ARG A 101 -7.74 -13.26 -11.26
C ARG A 101 -8.11 -14.73 -11.45
N LEU A 102 -8.18 -15.17 -12.71
CA LEU A 102 -8.42 -16.58 -13.04
C LEU A 102 -7.31 -17.48 -12.50
N ALA A 103 -6.07 -17.05 -12.59
CA ALA A 103 -4.93 -17.78 -12.03
C ALA A 103 -5.05 -17.90 -10.50
N THR A 104 -5.36 -16.81 -9.79
CA THR A 104 -5.58 -16.82 -8.35
C THR A 104 -6.65 -17.82 -7.95
N ALA A 105 -7.78 -17.82 -8.65
CA ALA A 105 -8.85 -18.79 -8.43
C ALA A 105 -8.41 -20.24 -8.74
N ALA A 106 -7.58 -20.45 -9.77
CA ALA A 106 -7.03 -21.76 -10.11
C ALA A 106 -6.06 -22.31 -9.04
N PHE A 107 -5.39 -21.44 -8.28
CA PHE A 107 -4.64 -21.80 -7.08
C PHE A 107 -5.53 -22.08 -5.86
N ASN A 108 -6.86 -21.97 -5.99
CA ASN A 108 -7.82 -22.06 -4.90
C ASN A 108 -7.58 -21.03 -3.79
N ILE A 109 -7.21 -19.81 -4.17
CA ILE A 109 -6.95 -18.68 -3.28
C ILE A 109 -8.08 -17.67 -3.47
N ALA A 110 -8.52 -17.06 -2.37
CA ALA A 110 -9.49 -15.96 -2.39
C ALA A 110 -8.93 -14.77 -3.18
N CYS A 111 -9.80 -14.17 -3.98
CA CYS A 111 -9.48 -13.04 -4.85
C CYS A 111 -10.51 -11.94 -4.60
N GLU A 112 -10.06 -10.79 -4.11
CA GLU A 112 -10.93 -9.69 -3.73
C GLU A 112 -10.55 -8.42 -4.49
N GLU A 113 -11.57 -7.70 -4.94
CA GLU A 113 -11.46 -6.39 -5.57
C GLU A 113 -12.78 -5.62 -5.39
N MET A 114 -12.73 -4.29 -5.26
CA MET A 114 -13.91 -3.47 -5.03
C MET A 114 -13.89 -2.22 -5.91
N VAL A 115 -15.04 -1.90 -6.52
CA VAL A 115 -15.20 -0.66 -7.30
C VAL A 115 -15.18 0.55 -6.37
N GLY A 116 -14.44 1.58 -6.76
CA GLY A 116 -14.34 2.84 -5.99
C GLY A 116 -13.28 2.85 -4.90
N TYR A 117 -12.63 1.72 -4.63
CA TYR A 117 -11.54 1.57 -3.65
C TYR A 117 -10.28 1.03 -4.31
N GLU A 118 -9.15 1.30 -3.68
CA GLU A 118 -7.87 0.72 -4.05
C GLU A 118 -7.65 -0.63 -3.33
N ALA A 119 -6.76 -1.45 -3.86
CA ALA A 119 -6.37 -2.68 -3.20
C ALA A 119 -5.89 -2.43 -1.76
N ASP A 120 -5.20 -1.31 -1.53
CA ASP A 120 -4.66 -0.92 -0.23
C ASP A 120 -5.76 -0.68 0.82
N ASP A 121 -6.92 -0.11 0.42
CA ASP A 121 -8.06 0.10 1.33
C ASP A 121 -8.67 -1.25 1.76
N ILE A 122 -8.79 -2.19 0.81
CA ILE A 122 -9.29 -3.53 1.09
C ILE A 122 -8.32 -4.28 2.00
N ILE A 123 -7.01 -4.19 1.72
CA ILE A 123 -5.95 -4.77 2.56
C ILE A 123 -6.03 -4.18 3.98
N ALA A 124 -6.18 -2.86 4.11
CA ALA A 124 -6.30 -2.18 5.39
C ALA A 124 -7.50 -2.69 6.19
N THR A 125 -8.67 -2.71 5.56
CA THR A 125 -9.91 -3.20 6.16
C THR A 125 -9.76 -4.64 6.67
N LEU A 126 -9.28 -5.55 5.82
CA LEU A 126 -9.14 -6.97 6.17
C LEU A 126 -8.06 -7.21 7.24
N ALA A 127 -6.93 -6.48 7.18
CA ALA A 127 -5.86 -6.59 8.17
C ALA A 127 -6.35 -6.15 9.56
N LEU A 128 -7.06 -5.02 9.64
CA LEU A 128 -7.60 -4.51 10.91
C LEU A 128 -8.75 -5.37 11.43
N GLN A 129 -9.59 -5.93 10.57
CA GLN A 129 -10.61 -6.91 10.98
C GLN A 129 -9.96 -8.18 11.52
N ALA A 130 -8.93 -8.71 10.86
CA ALA A 130 -8.21 -9.88 11.36
C ALA A 130 -7.63 -9.63 12.76
N ARG A 131 -7.01 -8.47 12.98
CA ARG A 131 -6.50 -8.04 14.28
C ARG A 131 -7.61 -7.90 15.32
N SER A 132 -8.73 -7.27 14.98
CA SER A 132 -9.85 -7.06 15.92
C SER A 132 -10.49 -8.36 16.39
N LEU A 133 -10.44 -9.39 15.56
CA LEU A 133 -10.89 -10.76 15.89
C LEU A 133 -9.84 -11.57 16.66
N GLY A 134 -8.69 -10.98 16.99
CA GLY A 134 -7.61 -11.62 17.75
C GLY A 134 -6.69 -12.53 16.92
N GLY A 135 -6.79 -12.51 15.59
CA GLY A 135 -5.87 -13.19 14.68
C GLY A 135 -4.65 -12.34 14.35
N LYS A 136 -3.78 -12.89 13.50
CA LYS A 136 -2.63 -12.18 12.94
C LYS A 136 -2.84 -11.92 11.45
N CYS A 137 -2.19 -10.87 10.94
CA CYS A 137 -2.14 -10.58 9.52
C CYS A 137 -0.71 -10.29 9.08
N THR A 138 -0.28 -10.88 7.96
CA THR A 138 0.93 -10.49 7.23
C THR A 138 0.53 -9.93 5.88
N ILE A 139 0.89 -8.69 5.60
CA ILE A 139 0.67 -8.01 4.33
C ILE A 139 1.89 -8.23 3.44
N ILE A 140 1.70 -8.88 2.29
CA ILE A 140 2.77 -9.17 1.33
C ILE A 140 2.80 -8.08 0.29
N SER A 141 3.52 -7.01 0.61
CA SER A 141 3.76 -5.86 -0.25
C SER A 141 5.04 -5.13 0.18
N SER A 142 5.60 -4.35 -0.72
CA SER A 142 6.68 -3.39 -0.42
C SER A 142 6.19 -1.95 -0.46
N ASP A 143 4.88 -1.75 -0.60
CA ASP A 143 4.29 -0.41 -0.67
C ASP A 143 4.40 0.28 0.69
N LYS A 144 4.95 1.49 0.66
CA LYS A 144 5.17 2.30 1.86
C LYS A 144 3.86 2.78 2.49
N ASP A 145 2.79 2.87 1.70
CA ASP A 145 1.51 3.42 2.15
C ASP A 145 0.80 2.45 3.10
N LEU A 146 1.05 1.14 2.93
CA LEU A 146 0.59 0.09 3.84
C LEU A 146 1.35 0.05 5.18
N MET A 147 2.48 0.77 5.30
CA MET A 147 3.26 0.82 6.55
C MET A 147 2.51 1.48 7.70
N GLN A 148 1.48 2.28 7.42
CA GLN A 148 0.57 2.85 8.43
C GLN A 148 -0.22 1.78 9.20
N LEU A 149 -0.31 0.55 8.68
CA LEU A 149 -1.08 -0.56 9.27
C LEU A 149 -0.23 -1.41 10.21
N VAL A 150 1.09 -1.30 10.16
CA VAL A 150 2.01 -2.14 10.95
C VAL A 150 1.83 -1.87 12.44
N GLY A 151 1.68 -2.93 13.23
CA GLY A 151 1.47 -2.83 14.67
C GLY A 151 1.09 -4.18 15.26
N ASP A 152 0.48 -4.16 16.44
CA ASP A 152 0.11 -5.38 17.14
C ASP A 152 -0.77 -6.29 16.27
N GLY A 153 -0.23 -7.46 15.93
CA GLY A 153 -0.92 -8.46 15.12
C GLY A 153 -0.90 -8.22 13.61
N VAL A 154 -0.31 -7.11 13.12
CA VAL A 154 -0.14 -6.82 11.70
C VAL A 154 1.32 -6.52 11.40
N GLU A 155 1.89 -7.24 10.45
CA GLU A 155 3.23 -7.00 9.92
C GLU A 155 3.21 -6.98 8.39
N MET A 156 4.24 -6.43 7.77
CA MET A 156 4.44 -6.51 6.33
C MET A 156 5.62 -7.41 5.99
N PHE A 157 5.56 -8.01 4.82
CA PHE A 157 6.64 -8.82 4.27
C PHE A 157 6.95 -8.39 2.83
N ASP A 158 8.14 -7.85 2.63
CA ASP A 158 8.69 -7.60 1.29
C ASP A 158 9.24 -8.92 0.73
N ALA A 159 8.41 -9.61 -0.06
CA ALA A 159 8.77 -10.90 -0.66
C ALA A 159 9.96 -10.81 -1.61
N MET A 160 10.34 -9.60 -2.04
CA MET A 160 11.43 -9.37 -2.96
C MET A 160 12.79 -9.28 -2.26
N LYS A 161 12.78 -8.62 -1.11
CA LYS A 161 13.97 -8.50 -0.27
C LYS A 161 14.03 -9.62 0.77
N ASN A 162 12.99 -10.47 0.80
CA ASN A 162 12.81 -11.50 1.82
C ASN A 162 12.98 -10.91 3.23
N LYS A 163 12.32 -9.75 3.46
CA LYS A 163 12.47 -8.98 4.69
C LYS A 163 11.10 -8.68 5.29
N THR A 164 10.94 -9.00 6.57
CA THR A 164 9.80 -8.50 7.36
C THR A 164 9.98 -7.02 7.64
N ILE A 165 8.90 -6.27 7.55
CA ILE A 165 8.83 -4.86 7.93
C ILE A 165 7.92 -4.80 9.15
N ASP A 166 8.53 -4.63 10.29
CA ASP A 166 7.92 -4.42 11.58
C ASP A 166 7.93 -2.92 11.96
N ARG A 167 7.57 -2.59 13.19
CA ARG A 167 7.55 -1.20 13.67
C ARG A 167 8.90 -0.50 13.54
N ASP A 168 9.99 -1.21 13.80
CA ASP A 168 11.34 -0.67 13.67
C ASP A 168 11.71 -0.44 12.19
N GLY A 169 11.32 -1.34 11.31
CA GLY A 169 11.45 -1.18 9.86
C GLY A 169 10.68 0.03 9.31
N VAL A 170 9.51 0.32 9.87
CA VAL A 170 8.76 1.56 9.55
C VAL A 170 9.51 2.78 10.05
N PHE A 171 10.04 2.74 11.27
CA PHE A 171 10.83 3.84 11.83
C PHE A 171 12.10 4.10 11.00
N GLU A 172 12.81 3.06 10.57
CA GLU A 172 13.96 3.20 9.64
C GLU A 172 13.58 3.92 8.34
N LYS A 173 12.38 3.67 7.83
CA LYS A 173 11.90 4.23 6.56
C LYS A 173 11.42 5.67 6.69
N PHE A 174 10.61 5.94 7.71
CA PHE A 174 9.89 7.22 7.85
C PHE A 174 10.46 8.14 8.94
N GLY A 175 11.24 7.63 9.87
CA GLY A 175 11.71 8.37 11.06
C GLY A 175 10.62 8.59 12.12
N VAL A 176 9.50 7.89 11.98
CA VAL A 176 8.39 7.82 12.93
C VAL A 176 7.85 6.40 13.00
N PHE A 177 7.11 6.07 14.06
CA PHE A 177 6.39 4.81 14.17
C PHE A 177 5.11 4.80 13.32
N PRO A 178 4.53 3.61 13.04
CA PRO A 178 3.39 3.44 12.12
C PRO A 178 2.23 4.40 12.34
N GLU A 179 1.89 4.68 13.59
CA GLU A 179 0.80 5.58 14.00
C GLU A 179 0.98 7.05 13.58
N LYS A 180 2.16 7.42 13.10
CA LYS A 180 2.50 8.76 12.62
C LYS A 180 2.87 8.82 11.14
N VAL A 181 2.80 7.69 10.43
CA VAL A 181 3.16 7.61 9.01
C VAL A 181 2.24 8.49 8.17
N ILE A 182 0.93 8.48 8.45
CA ILE A 182 -0.06 9.31 7.76
C ILE A 182 0.31 10.80 7.86
N ASP A 183 0.65 11.27 9.05
CA ASP A 183 1.01 12.67 9.31
C ASP A 183 2.29 13.08 8.55
N VAL A 184 3.29 12.18 8.53
CA VAL A 184 4.53 12.42 7.77
C VAL A 184 4.27 12.45 6.27
N GLN A 185 3.45 11.54 5.74
CA GLN A 185 3.11 11.50 4.33
C GLN A 185 2.24 12.71 3.93
N ALA A 186 1.31 13.12 4.77
CA ALA A 186 0.49 14.32 4.55
C ALA A 186 1.35 15.59 4.40
N LEU A 187 2.41 15.72 5.19
CA LEU A 187 3.35 16.83 5.10
C LEU A 187 4.29 16.72 3.90
N ALA A 188 4.86 15.54 3.68
CA ALA A 188 5.86 15.32 2.64
C ALA A 188 5.24 15.26 1.24
N GLY A 189 3.98 14.88 1.15
CA GLY A 189 3.33 14.53 -0.11
C GLY A 189 3.88 13.24 -0.72
N ASP A 190 3.34 12.88 -1.87
CA ASP A 190 3.80 11.78 -2.69
C ASP A 190 3.76 12.13 -4.18
N SER A 191 4.92 12.24 -4.79
CA SER A 191 5.02 12.54 -6.22
C SER A 191 4.55 11.39 -7.11
N THR A 192 4.57 10.14 -6.64
CA THR A 192 4.10 8.97 -7.40
C THR A 192 2.59 9.01 -7.57
N ASP A 193 1.89 9.41 -6.51
CA ASP A 193 0.43 9.47 -6.47
C ASP A 193 -0.11 10.89 -6.64
N ASN A 194 0.79 11.83 -6.91
CA ASN A 194 0.46 13.23 -7.07
C ASN A 194 -0.23 13.84 -5.83
N VAL A 195 0.18 13.40 -4.64
CA VAL A 195 -0.24 13.98 -3.37
C VAL A 195 0.62 15.21 -3.09
N PRO A 196 0.02 16.39 -2.92
CA PRO A 196 0.79 17.64 -2.99
C PRO A 196 1.71 17.90 -1.78
N GLY A 197 1.28 17.55 -0.55
CA GLY A 197 2.05 17.84 0.66
C GLY A 197 2.30 19.33 0.91
N ALA A 198 3.32 19.65 1.71
CA ALA A 198 3.79 20.99 1.98
C ALA A 198 5.04 21.30 1.13
N PRO A 199 5.08 22.42 0.37
CA PRO A 199 6.24 22.78 -0.42
C PRO A 199 7.53 22.86 0.39
N GLY A 200 8.57 22.16 -0.06
CA GLY A 200 9.89 22.17 0.57
C GLY A 200 10.00 21.33 1.85
N ILE A 201 8.97 20.57 2.22
CA ILE A 201 8.97 19.65 3.35
C ILE A 201 8.98 18.21 2.81
N GLY A 202 10.14 17.56 2.84
CA GLY A 202 10.27 16.14 2.53
C GLY A 202 10.18 15.26 3.78
N VAL A 203 10.15 13.94 3.60
CA VAL A 203 9.94 12.93 4.65
C VAL A 203 10.79 13.18 5.91
N LYS A 204 12.10 13.44 5.77
CA LYS A 204 12.98 13.67 6.93
C LYS A 204 12.58 14.90 7.74
N THR A 205 12.20 15.99 7.07
CA THR A 205 11.76 17.20 7.74
C THR A 205 10.38 17.02 8.36
N ALA A 206 9.48 16.35 7.66
CA ALA A 206 8.15 15.99 8.16
C ALA A 206 8.26 15.15 9.45
N ALA A 207 9.10 14.11 9.44
CA ALA A 207 9.33 13.27 10.62
C ALA A 207 9.86 14.06 11.82
N LEU A 208 10.82 14.99 11.61
CA LEU A 208 11.32 15.84 12.68
C LEU A 208 10.22 16.71 13.29
N LEU A 209 9.37 17.30 12.44
CA LEU A 209 8.28 18.15 12.89
C LEU A 209 7.21 17.35 13.64
N ILE A 210 6.82 16.19 13.14
CA ILE A 210 5.83 15.33 13.80
C ILE A 210 6.38 14.80 15.14
N ASN A 211 7.66 14.44 15.22
CA ASN A 211 8.27 14.01 16.48
C ASN A 211 8.36 15.18 17.50
N GLU A 212 8.54 16.42 17.06
CA GLU A 212 8.64 17.61 17.92
C GLU A 212 7.25 18.04 18.43
N PHE A 213 6.22 18.04 17.56
CA PHE A 213 4.89 18.59 17.86
C PHE A 213 3.87 17.51 18.25
N GLY A 214 4.17 16.25 18.02
CA GLY A 214 3.33 15.11 18.38
C GLY A 214 2.47 14.58 17.23
N ASP A 215 1.69 15.45 16.58
CA ASP A 215 0.82 15.12 15.45
C ASP A 215 0.66 16.31 14.49
N LEU A 216 0.01 16.03 13.34
CA LEU A 216 -0.18 17.02 12.29
C LEU A 216 -1.09 18.18 12.73
N GLU A 217 -2.15 17.89 13.45
CA GLU A 217 -3.12 18.88 13.93
C GLU A 217 -2.43 19.88 14.86
N THR A 218 -1.73 19.38 15.87
CA THR A 218 -0.95 20.19 16.81
C THR A 218 0.14 21.00 16.10
N LEU A 219 0.82 20.39 15.12
CA LEU A 219 1.82 21.09 14.31
C LEU A 219 1.21 22.29 13.54
N LEU A 220 0.06 22.08 12.89
CA LEU A 220 -0.59 23.14 12.12
C LEU A 220 -1.12 24.26 13.01
N GLU A 221 -1.70 23.93 14.18
CA GLU A 221 -2.14 24.92 15.16
C GLU A 221 -0.98 25.76 15.70
N ARG A 222 0.19 25.15 15.87
CA ARG A 222 1.37 25.76 16.43
C ARG A 222 2.44 26.15 15.38
N ALA A 223 2.06 26.19 14.10
CA ALA A 223 2.98 26.48 13.01
C ALA A 223 3.74 27.82 13.19
N GLY A 224 3.13 28.80 13.88
CA GLY A 224 3.76 30.08 14.22
C GLY A 224 5.03 29.97 15.08
N GLU A 225 5.20 28.86 15.82
CA GLU A 225 6.37 28.62 16.68
C GLU A 225 7.60 28.12 15.91
N ILE A 226 7.43 27.73 14.65
CA ILE A 226 8.52 27.22 13.80
C ILE A 226 9.54 28.33 13.55
N LYS A 227 10.78 28.09 13.94
CA LYS A 227 11.89 29.06 13.86
C LYS A 227 12.31 29.38 12.41
N GLN A 228 12.23 28.38 11.51
CA GLN A 228 12.61 28.53 10.11
C GLN A 228 11.50 29.23 9.32
N PRO A 229 11.70 30.45 8.81
CA PRO A 229 10.65 31.25 8.18
C PRO A 229 9.97 30.53 7.03
N LYS A 230 10.73 29.93 6.09
CA LYS A 230 10.18 29.21 4.94
C LYS A 230 9.31 28.01 5.32
N ARG A 231 9.67 27.28 6.39
CA ARG A 231 8.87 26.13 6.87
C ARG A 231 7.59 26.63 7.54
N ARG A 232 7.70 27.67 8.37
CA ARG A 232 6.54 28.29 9.01
C ARG A 232 5.55 28.80 7.98
N GLU A 233 6.00 29.55 6.99
CA GLU A 233 5.19 30.04 5.88
C GLU A 233 4.54 28.90 5.12
N ALA A 234 5.30 27.86 4.75
CA ALA A 234 4.75 26.69 4.05
C ALA A 234 3.65 26.00 4.86
N LEU A 235 3.80 25.83 6.18
CA LEU A 235 2.78 25.19 7.02
C LEU A 235 1.52 26.06 7.16
N ILE A 236 1.68 27.37 7.25
CA ILE A 236 0.54 28.31 7.37
C ILE A 236 -0.19 28.44 6.03
N ASP A 237 0.56 28.74 4.96
CA ASP A 237 -0.03 29.05 3.65
C ASP A 237 -0.65 27.81 2.97
N PHE A 238 -0.12 26.63 3.26
CA PHE A 238 -0.57 25.37 2.64
C PHE A 238 -1.32 24.44 3.62
N ALA A 239 -1.82 24.97 4.75
CA ALA A 239 -2.50 24.14 5.75
C ALA A 239 -3.66 23.31 5.18
N GLU A 240 -4.51 23.91 4.34
CA GLU A 240 -5.64 23.17 3.72
C GLU A 240 -5.17 22.12 2.70
N GLN A 241 -4.08 22.41 1.97
CA GLN A 241 -3.48 21.43 1.06
C GLN A 241 -2.87 20.24 1.83
N ILE A 242 -2.29 20.48 2.99
CA ILE A 242 -1.75 19.42 3.87
C ILE A 242 -2.88 18.56 4.43
N LYS A 243 -4.00 19.17 4.84
CA LYS A 243 -5.20 18.43 5.27
C LYS A 243 -5.80 17.58 4.14
N LEU A 244 -5.83 18.14 2.92
CA LEU A 244 -6.22 17.38 1.73
C LEU A 244 -5.28 16.20 1.54
N SER A 245 -3.97 16.40 1.62
CA SER A 245 -2.97 15.34 1.49
C SER A 245 -3.17 14.25 2.54
N LYS A 246 -3.51 14.58 3.80
CA LYS A 246 -3.85 13.61 4.84
C LYS A 246 -5.00 12.70 4.41
N ARG A 247 -6.09 13.27 3.88
CA ARG A 247 -7.25 12.51 3.39
C ARG A 247 -6.92 11.60 2.20
N LEU A 248 -5.90 11.94 1.41
CA LEU A 248 -5.48 11.14 0.25
C LEU A 248 -4.58 9.96 0.64
N VAL A 249 -3.74 10.12 1.68
CA VAL A 249 -2.80 9.06 2.12
C VAL A 249 -3.38 8.14 3.19
N GLU A 250 -4.43 8.58 3.88
CA GLU A 250 -5.12 7.75 4.85
C GLU A 250 -5.91 6.64 4.14
N LEU A 251 -5.72 5.39 4.58
CA LEU A 251 -6.44 4.26 4.03
C LEU A 251 -7.85 4.18 4.61
N ASP A 252 -8.83 3.94 3.74
CA ASP A 252 -10.21 3.73 4.15
C ASP A 252 -10.36 2.32 4.74
N ILE A 253 -10.97 2.24 5.91
CA ILE A 253 -11.19 1.00 6.66
C ILE A 253 -12.67 0.78 7.01
N SER A 254 -13.58 1.56 6.39
CA SER A 254 -15.03 1.51 6.67
C SER A 254 -15.74 0.30 6.02
#